data_91ca0824c8e2d6602b95e66dda84cdc2
#
_entry.id   91ca0824c8e2d6602b95e66dda84cdc2
#
_cell.length_a   1.000
_cell.length_b   1.000
_cell.length_c   1.000
_cell.angle_alpha   90.00
_cell.angle_beta   90.00
_cell.angle_gamma   90.00
#
_symmetry.space_group_name_H-M   'P 1'
#
loop_
_entity.id
_entity.type
_entity.pdbx_description
1 polymer ?
#
loop_
_entity_poly.entity_id
_entity_poly.type
_entity_poly.pdbx_seq_one_letter_code
_entity_poly.pdbx_strand_id
1 'polypeptide(L)'
;MRGRLTHPAQRRLRRKSDFEAAYARGRRFGNGFFAVTAIPNDIGGPRLGLAVSVKNAGSSVERNRIRRTIRESFRLHQHELPHVDLVVSARGRARDAAGSELRASLLALWQKVTEQWPAPSHS
;
A
#
# COMPACT_ATOMS: atom_id res chain seq x y z
N MET A 1 -14.28 14.24 11.89
CA MET A 1 -14.43 13.48 12.79
C MET A 1 -13.37 12.64 13.11
N ARG A 2 -12.83 12.86 13.96
CA ARG A 2 -11.81 12.24 14.33
C ARG A 2 -12.08 10.89 14.63
N GLY A 3 -11.28 9.99 14.78
CA GLY A 3 -11.52 8.62 15.05
C GLY A 3 -11.98 7.78 13.89
N ARG A 4 -12.34 8.40 12.77
CA ARG A 4 -12.70 7.62 11.64
C ARG A 4 -11.49 7.16 10.89
N LEU A 5 -11.39 5.86 10.68
CA LEU A 5 -10.32 5.26 9.89
C LEU A 5 -10.84 5.06 8.48
N THR A 6 -10.86 6.13 7.72
CA THR A 6 -11.32 6.09 6.34
C THR A 6 -10.16 6.22 5.39
N HIS A 7 -10.43 6.02 4.10
CA HIS A 7 -9.45 6.22 3.05
C HIS A 7 -9.92 7.38 2.19
N PRO A 8 -9.73 8.61 2.65
CA PRO A 8 -10.23 9.77 1.92
C PRO A 8 -9.54 9.93 0.57
N ALA A 9 -10.18 10.67 -0.31
CA ALA A 9 -9.70 10.83 -1.67
C ALA A 9 -8.28 11.37 -1.74
N GLN A 10 -7.91 12.27 -0.82
CA GLN A 10 -6.58 12.85 -0.85
C GLN A 10 -5.50 11.87 -0.41
N ARG A 11 -5.88 10.69 0.10
CA ARG A 11 -4.93 9.65 0.47
C ARG A 11 -4.81 8.59 -0.63
N ARG A 12 -5.38 8.82 -1.79
CA ARG A 12 -5.32 7.91 -2.90
C ARG A 12 -4.46 8.48 -4.01
N LEU A 13 -3.61 7.63 -4.57
CA LEU A 13 -2.87 7.97 -5.77
C LEU A 13 -3.76 7.70 -6.96
N ARG A 14 -4.01 8.72 -7.77
CA ARG A 14 -4.87 8.58 -8.93
C ARG A 14 -4.20 8.98 -10.23
N ARG A 15 -3.22 9.87 -10.15
CA ARG A 15 -2.58 10.39 -11.34
C ARG A 15 -1.54 9.42 -11.86
N LYS A 16 -1.54 9.27 -13.18
CA LYS A 16 -0.53 8.45 -13.82
C LYS A 16 0.88 8.93 -13.47
N SER A 17 1.06 10.24 -13.38
CA SER A 17 2.36 10.81 -13.05
C SER A 17 2.84 10.40 -11.67
N ASP A 18 1.94 10.24 -10.70
CA ASP A 18 2.30 9.80 -9.36
C ASP A 18 2.82 8.38 -9.38
N PHE A 19 2.16 7.49 -10.15
CA PHE A 19 2.60 6.11 -10.30
C PHE A 19 3.96 6.06 -11.01
N GLU A 20 4.11 6.85 -12.05
CA GLU A 20 5.37 6.87 -12.80
C GLU A 20 6.52 7.37 -11.95
N ALA A 21 6.29 8.38 -11.11
CA ALA A 21 7.31 8.89 -10.22
C ALA A 21 7.74 7.82 -9.21
N ALA A 22 6.78 7.10 -8.66
CA ALA A 22 7.09 6.04 -7.71
C ALA A 22 7.93 4.96 -8.36
N TYR A 23 7.53 4.51 -9.56
CA TYR A 23 8.29 3.46 -10.24
C TYR A 23 9.69 3.93 -10.65
N ALA A 24 9.83 5.19 -11.03
CA ALA A 24 11.11 5.71 -11.50
C ALA A 24 12.09 5.99 -10.37
N ARG A 25 11.59 6.49 -9.23
CA ARG A 25 12.46 6.98 -8.18
C ARG A 25 12.20 6.37 -6.80
N GLY A 26 11.18 5.51 -6.70
CA GLY A 26 10.82 4.94 -5.41
C GLY A 26 11.70 3.78 -5.01
N ARG A 27 11.56 3.39 -3.75
CA ARG A 27 12.22 2.20 -3.24
C ARG A 27 11.25 1.04 -3.24
N ARG A 28 11.75 -0.12 -3.62
CA ARG A 28 10.90 -1.31 -3.69
C ARG A 28 11.12 -2.20 -2.48
N PHE A 29 10.00 -2.73 -1.99
CA PHE A 29 9.96 -3.72 -0.94
C PHE A 29 9.05 -4.84 -1.43
N GLY A 30 9.30 -6.07 -1.02
CA GLY A 30 8.46 -7.14 -1.50
C GLY A 30 8.53 -8.38 -0.64
N ASN A 31 7.55 -9.24 -0.84
CA ASN A 31 7.53 -10.58 -0.25
C ASN A 31 6.84 -11.50 -1.24
N GLY A 32 6.41 -12.68 -0.79
CA GLY A 32 5.82 -13.67 -1.69
C GLY A 32 4.49 -13.26 -2.29
N PHE A 33 3.77 -12.34 -1.65
CA PHE A 33 2.41 -11.98 -2.09
C PHE A 33 2.30 -10.60 -2.71
N PHE A 34 3.13 -9.66 -2.28
CA PHE A 34 3.00 -8.26 -2.69
C PHE A 34 4.34 -7.62 -2.99
N ALA A 35 4.29 -6.58 -3.79
CA ALA A 35 5.42 -5.67 -3.96
C ALA A 35 4.91 -4.27 -3.66
N VAL A 36 5.71 -3.50 -2.94
CA VAL A 36 5.37 -2.12 -2.60
C VAL A 36 6.49 -1.24 -3.11
N THR A 37 6.13 -0.20 -3.84
CA THR A 37 7.08 0.83 -4.26
C THR A 37 6.72 2.09 -3.51
N ALA A 38 7.67 2.65 -2.79
CA ALA A 38 7.42 3.80 -1.92
C ALA A 38 8.34 4.95 -2.30
N ILE A 39 7.79 6.15 -2.32
CA ILE A 39 8.56 7.36 -2.56
C ILE A 39 8.09 8.43 -1.58
N PRO A 40 9.01 9.14 -0.92
CA PRO A 40 8.61 10.19 0.01
C PRO A 40 7.79 11.27 -0.67
N ASN A 41 6.83 11.82 0.06
CA ASN A 41 6.04 12.94 -0.42
C ASN A 41 6.05 14.06 0.62
N ASP A 42 5.53 15.22 0.25
CA ASP A 42 5.49 16.38 1.14
C ASP A 42 4.08 16.87 1.39
N ILE A 43 3.12 15.98 1.30
CA ILE A 43 1.72 16.37 1.46
C ILE A 43 1.18 16.12 2.86
N GLY A 44 2.03 15.66 3.78
CA GLY A 44 1.62 15.53 5.16
C GLY A 44 1.00 14.20 5.54
N GLY A 45 1.18 13.18 4.73
CA GLY A 45 0.68 11.86 5.09
C GLY A 45 0.85 10.85 3.97
N PRO A 46 0.64 9.57 4.27
CA PRO A 46 0.80 8.54 3.25
C PRO A 46 -0.35 8.55 2.25
N ARG A 47 -0.06 8.14 1.02
CA ARG A 47 -1.08 7.95 0.00
C ARG A 47 -0.90 6.56 -0.59
N LEU A 48 -2.01 5.94 -0.98
CA LEU A 48 -2.03 4.58 -1.49
C LEU A 48 -2.49 4.52 -2.93
N GLY A 49 -1.72 3.87 -3.78
CA GLY A 49 -2.13 3.52 -5.13
C GLY A 49 -2.10 2.01 -5.28
N LEU A 50 -3.04 1.49 -6.05
CA LEU A 50 -3.16 0.06 -6.26
C LEU A 50 -2.86 -0.29 -7.71
N ALA A 51 -2.01 -1.29 -7.90
CA ALA A 51 -1.67 -1.81 -9.22
C ALA A 51 -1.92 -3.31 -9.22
N VAL A 52 -3.18 -3.70 -9.07
CA VAL A 52 -3.57 -5.11 -8.99
C VAL A 52 -4.17 -5.52 -10.31
N SER A 53 -3.44 -6.33 -11.07
CA SER A 53 -3.86 -6.74 -12.40
C SER A 53 -4.69 -8.02 -12.35
N VAL A 54 -5.54 -8.19 -13.36
CA VAL A 54 -6.30 -9.43 -13.52
C VAL A 54 -5.35 -10.61 -13.69
N LYS A 55 -4.27 -10.39 -14.41
CA LYS A 55 -3.30 -11.44 -14.68
C LYS A 55 -2.78 -12.07 -13.39
N ASN A 56 -2.42 -11.25 -12.41
CA ASN A 56 -1.86 -11.74 -11.16
C ASN A 56 -2.91 -12.09 -10.13
N ALA A 57 -4.05 -11.40 -10.15
CA ALA A 57 -5.09 -11.59 -9.14
C ALA A 57 -6.18 -12.57 -9.57
N GLY A 58 -6.23 -12.93 -10.85
CA GLY A 58 -7.24 -13.85 -11.35
C GLY A 58 -8.50 -13.12 -11.79
N SER A 59 -9.66 -13.59 -11.35
CA SER A 59 -10.92 -13.02 -11.76
C SER A 59 -11.16 -11.64 -11.14
N SER A 60 -12.21 -10.97 -11.61
CA SER A 60 -12.61 -9.69 -11.02
C SER A 60 -12.94 -9.83 -9.55
N VAL A 61 -13.54 -10.94 -9.15
CA VAL A 61 -13.89 -11.19 -7.76
C VAL A 61 -12.63 -11.27 -6.91
N GLU A 62 -11.64 -12.04 -7.37
CA GLU A 62 -10.38 -12.17 -6.66
C GLU A 62 -9.63 -10.84 -6.61
N ARG A 63 -9.62 -10.12 -7.71
CA ARG A 63 -8.95 -8.81 -7.75
C ARG A 63 -9.59 -7.85 -6.75
N ASN A 64 -10.92 -7.83 -6.68
CA ASN A 64 -11.61 -6.96 -5.75
C ASN A 64 -11.34 -7.36 -4.31
N ARG A 65 -11.27 -8.66 -4.03
CA ARG A 65 -10.94 -9.15 -2.69
C ARG A 65 -9.55 -8.68 -2.26
N ILE A 66 -8.58 -8.83 -3.15
CA ILE A 66 -7.20 -8.43 -2.86
C ILE A 66 -7.12 -6.92 -2.67
N ARG A 67 -7.75 -6.15 -3.54
CA ARG A 67 -7.74 -4.69 -3.43
C ARG A 67 -8.37 -4.23 -2.12
N ARG A 68 -9.48 -4.86 -1.74
CA ARG A 68 -10.14 -4.52 -0.47
C ARG A 68 -9.23 -4.82 0.71
N THR A 69 -8.56 -5.96 0.67
CA THR A 69 -7.63 -6.34 1.74
C THR A 69 -6.51 -5.32 1.89
N ILE A 70 -5.95 -4.86 0.77
CA ILE A 70 -4.89 -3.86 0.80
C ILE A 70 -5.41 -2.54 1.38
N ARG A 71 -6.58 -2.09 0.92
CA ARG A 71 -7.16 -0.83 1.41
C ARG A 71 -7.46 -0.89 2.89
N GLU A 72 -8.02 -2.01 3.35
CA GLU A 72 -8.32 -2.18 4.77
C GLU A 72 -7.06 -2.12 5.61
N SER A 73 -6.02 -2.82 5.19
CA SER A 73 -4.77 -2.82 5.91
C SER A 73 -4.15 -1.42 5.96
N PHE A 74 -4.16 -0.72 4.82
CA PHE A 74 -3.64 0.64 4.77
C PHE A 74 -4.45 1.56 5.70
N ARG A 75 -5.78 1.46 5.64
CA ARG A 75 -6.65 2.28 6.45
C ARG A 75 -6.35 2.13 7.94
N LEU A 76 -6.14 0.88 8.36
CA LEU A 76 -5.89 0.60 9.77
C LEU A 76 -4.51 1.06 10.24
N HIS A 77 -3.55 1.13 9.34
CA HIS A 77 -2.17 1.44 9.71
C HIS A 77 -1.67 2.78 9.16
N GLN A 78 -2.53 3.56 8.52
CA GLN A 78 -2.09 4.80 7.88
C GLN A 78 -1.46 5.81 8.84
N HIS A 79 -1.89 5.80 10.09
CA HIS A 79 -1.36 6.74 11.07
C HIS A 79 0.08 6.40 11.51
N GLU A 80 0.50 5.18 11.24
CA GLU A 80 1.84 4.72 11.60
C GLU A 80 2.81 4.83 10.44
N LEU A 81 2.30 5.07 9.24
CA LEU A 81 3.13 5.09 8.05
C LEU A 81 3.79 6.46 7.87
N PRO A 82 4.99 6.49 7.29
CA PRO A 82 5.64 7.76 7.00
C PRO A 82 4.93 8.50 5.87
N HIS A 83 5.37 9.72 5.59
CA HIS A 83 4.78 10.52 4.54
C HIS A 83 5.34 10.08 3.19
N VAL A 84 4.74 9.04 2.64
CA VAL A 84 5.19 8.43 1.38
C VAL A 84 3.99 8.13 0.51
N ASP A 85 4.25 8.07 -0.79
CA ASP A 85 3.29 7.51 -1.74
C ASP A 85 3.65 6.05 -1.89
N LEU A 86 2.65 5.19 -1.72
CA LEU A 86 2.84 3.74 -1.78
C LEU A 86 2.08 3.19 -2.97
N VAL A 87 2.77 2.47 -3.84
CA VAL A 87 2.11 1.74 -4.92
C VAL A 87 2.24 0.27 -4.60
N VAL A 88 1.11 -0.38 -4.38
CA VAL A 88 1.07 -1.79 -3.98
C VAL A 88 0.58 -2.62 -5.14
N SER A 89 1.35 -3.63 -5.52
CA SER A 89 0.94 -4.58 -6.54
C SER A 89 0.91 -5.98 -5.93
N ALA A 90 0.03 -6.83 -6.48
CA ALA A 90 -0.11 -8.20 -6.03
C ALA A 90 0.68 -9.13 -6.93
N ARG A 91 1.33 -10.12 -6.32
CA ARG A 91 1.97 -11.20 -7.08
C ARG A 91 0.96 -12.33 -7.26
N GLY A 92 1.23 -13.23 -8.19
CA GLY A 92 0.29 -14.30 -8.50
C GLY A 92 -0.10 -15.15 -7.30
N ARG A 93 0.81 -15.35 -6.35
CA ARG A 93 0.53 -16.16 -5.17
C ARG A 93 -0.55 -15.58 -4.27
N ALA A 94 -0.77 -14.27 -4.36
CA ALA A 94 -1.80 -13.63 -3.52
C ALA A 94 -3.20 -14.15 -3.84
N ARG A 95 -3.41 -14.61 -5.05
CA ARG A 95 -4.71 -15.08 -5.49
C ARG A 95 -5.25 -16.22 -4.64
N ASP A 96 -4.37 -17.13 -4.24
CA ASP A 96 -4.78 -18.33 -3.51
C ASP A 96 -4.52 -18.25 -2.02
N ALA A 97 -4.03 -17.11 -1.54
CA ALA A 97 -3.68 -16.98 -0.14
C ALA A 97 -4.91 -16.66 0.70
N ALA A 98 -4.89 -17.12 1.95
CA ALA A 98 -5.95 -16.78 2.90
C ALA A 98 -5.85 -15.30 3.27
N GLY A 99 -6.98 -14.71 3.63
CA GLY A 99 -7.01 -13.31 4.03
C GLY A 99 -6.05 -12.99 5.16
N SER A 100 -5.93 -13.89 6.12
CA SER A 100 -5.01 -13.68 7.25
C SER A 100 -3.56 -13.64 6.78
N GLU A 101 -3.21 -14.46 5.79
CA GLU A 101 -1.85 -14.46 5.23
C GLU A 101 -1.58 -13.14 4.50
N LEU A 102 -2.56 -12.67 3.74
CA LEU A 102 -2.41 -11.41 3.02
C LEU A 102 -2.24 -10.25 3.99
N ARG A 103 -3.03 -10.22 5.07
CA ARG A 103 -2.94 -9.15 6.05
C ARG A 103 -1.60 -9.16 6.78
N ALA A 104 -1.12 -10.33 7.16
CA ALA A 104 0.18 -10.43 7.83
C ALA A 104 1.30 -9.98 6.90
N SER A 105 1.20 -10.34 5.63
CA SER A 105 2.17 -9.97 4.62
C SER A 105 2.21 -8.45 4.42
N LEU A 106 1.04 -7.82 4.37
CA LEU A 106 0.97 -6.37 4.23
C LEU A 106 1.55 -5.65 5.45
N LEU A 107 1.21 -6.14 6.63
CA LEU A 107 1.75 -5.54 7.85
C LEU A 107 3.27 -5.57 7.86
N ALA A 108 3.85 -6.69 7.45
CA ALA A 108 5.30 -6.81 7.38
C ALA A 108 5.89 -5.78 6.41
N LEU A 109 5.22 -5.54 5.30
CA LEU A 109 5.69 -4.54 4.33
C LEU A 109 5.55 -3.12 4.86
N TRP A 110 4.44 -2.81 5.57
CA TRP A 110 4.28 -1.51 6.19
C TRP A 110 5.41 -1.25 7.20
N GLN A 111 5.80 -2.27 7.94
CA GLN A 111 6.88 -2.15 8.90
C GLN A 111 8.20 -1.87 8.23
N LYS A 112 8.49 -2.52 7.11
CA LYS A 112 9.72 -2.27 6.36
C LYS A 112 9.76 -0.84 5.83
N VAL A 113 8.64 -0.35 5.31
CA VAL A 113 8.57 1.02 4.82
C VAL A 113 8.81 2.00 5.96
N THR A 114 8.19 1.75 7.10
CA THR A 114 8.34 2.62 8.26
C THR A 114 9.78 2.66 8.76
N GLU A 115 10.46 1.53 8.72
CA GLU A 115 11.86 1.46 9.13
C GLU A 115 12.76 2.24 8.18
N GLN A 116 12.42 2.26 6.89
CA GLN A 116 13.22 2.97 5.91
C GLN A 116 13.09 4.49 6.07
N TRP A 117 11.90 4.96 6.40
CA TRP A 117 11.65 6.38 6.61
C TRP A 117 10.91 6.56 7.93
N PRO A 118 11.63 6.54 9.04
CA PRO A 118 10.95 6.69 10.34
C PRO A 118 10.17 7.99 10.39
N ALA A 119 9.01 7.94 11.05
CA ALA A 119 8.21 9.12 11.20
C ALA A 119 9.02 10.21 11.90
N PRO A 120 8.80 11.48 11.56
CA PRO A 120 9.51 12.56 12.25
C PRO A 120 9.25 12.50 13.74
N SER A 121 10.31 12.74 14.50
CA SER A 121 10.19 12.78 15.95
C SER A 121 9.42 14.02 16.37
N HIS A 122 8.55 13.85 17.34
CA HIS A 122 7.80 14.97 17.85
C HIS A 122 8.33 15.44 19.18
N SER A 123 9.39 14.87 19.59
CA SER A 123 10.00 15.25 20.84
C SER A 123 10.68 16.58 20.75
#